data_4e7897e9edc41d97a681292df7fb1216
#
_entry.id   4e7897e9edc41d97a681292df7fb1216
#
_cell.length_a   1.000
_cell.length_b   1.000
_cell.length_c   1.000
_cell.angle_alpha   90.00
_cell.angle_beta   90.00
_cell.angle_gamma   90.00
#
_symmetry.space_group_name_H-M   'P 1'
#
loop_
_entity.id
_entity.type
_entity.pdbx_description
1 polymer ?
#
loop_
_entity_poly.entity_id
_entity_poly.type
_entity_poly.pdbx_seq_one_letter_code
_entity_poly.pdbx_strand_id
1 'polypeptide(L)'
;MIFGYLAFEMSTSALSQHVCFILVEPAHPGNIGSAARAMKTMGFRDLRVVSPWEENYRTHPEAIAYSTSSVDVLQSSRSYGSLLEALEGVHFAWAMSGYDREFGPAIEPVRAVAEKAVDFVKEKQGNIAFVFGCERTGLSNEQMAMCQGCAAIPADPDCTSLNLSQAVQIMAYEMHMAMMDKTITHDGLYEWQERFAGEKLAGPQAIEGFLAHFEEAMIHCGVLDPKEPKLFMPRVRRLFSRTQLTQPEVDLLRGVCSQIISPKNERSGKKCPKK
;
A
#
# COMPACT_ATOMS: atom_id res chain seq x y z
N MET A 1 -31.43 -29.52 -7.92
CA MET A 1 -30.68 -28.73 -8.91
C MET A 1 -30.04 -27.56 -8.17
N ILE A 2 -28.78 -27.71 -7.79
CA ILE A 2 -28.00 -26.69 -7.07
C ILE A 2 -27.22 -25.95 -8.16
N PHE A 3 -27.64 -24.76 -8.52
CA PHE A 3 -26.84 -23.88 -9.36
C PHE A 3 -25.68 -23.34 -8.53
N GLY A 4 -24.51 -23.93 -8.67
CA GLY A 4 -23.25 -23.36 -8.20
C GLY A 4 -22.94 -22.12 -9.04
N TYR A 5 -23.07 -20.95 -8.45
CA TYR A 5 -22.47 -19.72 -8.98
C TYR A 5 -20.95 -19.88 -8.86
N LEU A 6 -20.30 -20.24 -9.95
CA LEU A 6 -18.87 -20.01 -10.13
C LEU A 6 -18.68 -18.48 -10.18
N ALA A 7 -18.37 -17.89 -9.04
CA ALA A 7 -17.86 -16.52 -9.01
C ALA A 7 -16.52 -16.56 -9.75
N PHE A 8 -16.52 -15.98 -10.96
CA PHE A 8 -15.29 -15.76 -11.73
C PHE A 8 -14.53 -14.67 -10.98
N GLU A 9 -13.53 -15.05 -10.19
CA GLU A 9 -12.66 -14.09 -9.51
C GLU A 9 -11.89 -13.29 -10.57
N MET A 10 -12.31 -12.06 -10.80
CA MET A 10 -11.62 -11.14 -11.70
C MET A 10 -10.27 -10.77 -11.09
N SER A 11 -9.19 -10.93 -11.84
CA SER A 11 -7.87 -10.46 -11.41
C SER A 11 -7.84 -8.94 -11.20
N THR A 12 -6.94 -8.44 -10.36
CA THR A 12 -6.74 -7.00 -10.14
C THR A 12 -6.56 -6.23 -11.45
N SER A 13 -5.83 -6.83 -12.42
CA SER A 13 -5.64 -6.25 -13.75
C SER A 13 -6.93 -6.18 -14.57
N ALA A 14 -7.85 -7.14 -14.43
CA ALA A 14 -9.14 -7.10 -15.10
C ALA A 14 -10.06 -6.05 -14.47
N LEU A 15 -10.08 -5.93 -13.14
CA LEU A 15 -10.86 -4.92 -12.41
C LEU A 15 -10.42 -3.49 -12.75
N SER A 16 -9.11 -3.24 -12.86
CA SER A 16 -8.58 -1.91 -13.13
C SER A 16 -8.99 -1.33 -14.49
N GLN A 17 -9.35 -2.19 -15.47
CA GLN A 17 -9.85 -1.77 -16.78
C GLN A 17 -11.25 -1.13 -16.74
N HIS A 18 -11.99 -1.36 -15.67
CA HIS A 18 -13.32 -0.79 -15.44
C HIS A 18 -13.29 0.54 -14.69
N VAL A 19 -12.12 1.06 -14.37
CA VAL A 19 -11.95 2.26 -13.54
C VAL A 19 -11.26 3.36 -14.33
N CYS A 20 -11.92 4.52 -14.44
CA CYS A 20 -11.30 5.73 -14.99
C CYS A 20 -11.19 6.85 -13.95
N PHE A 21 -10.21 7.72 -14.15
CA PHE A 21 -9.99 8.93 -13.37
C PHE A 21 -10.22 10.13 -14.26
N ILE A 22 -11.08 11.04 -13.84
CA ILE A 22 -11.49 12.22 -14.62
C ILE A 22 -11.02 13.47 -13.88
N LEU A 23 -10.16 14.28 -14.53
CA LEU A 23 -9.72 15.57 -14.03
C LEU A 23 -10.50 16.67 -14.76
N VAL A 24 -11.23 17.49 -14.02
CA VAL A 24 -12.08 18.55 -14.57
C VAL A 24 -11.38 19.88 -14.38
N GLU A 25 -11.14 20.57 -15.49
CA GLU A 25 -10.50 21.90 -15.55
C GLU A 25 -9.18 21.99 -14.79
N PRO A 26 -8.27 20.99 -14.91
CA PRO A 26 -6.99 21.06 -14.21
C PRO A 26 -6.19 22.27 -14.69
N ALA A 27 -5.72 23.09 -13.73
CA ALA A 27 -5.05 24.34 -14.03
C ALA A 27 -3.57 24.14 -14.38
N HIS A 28 -2.92 23.12 -13.80
CA HIS A 28 -1.48 22.93 -13.92
C HIS A 28 -1.13 21.61 -14.65
N PRO A 29 -0.38 21.69 -15.77
CA PRO A 29 0.05 20.50 -16.51
C PRO A 29 0.84 19.51 -15.66
N GLY A 30 1.65 20.00 -14.71
CA GLY A 30 2.39 19.16 -13.77
C GLY A 30 1.51 18.26 -12.90
N ASN A 31 0.32 18.75 -12.51
CA ASN A 31 -0.65 17.93 -11.77
C ASN A 31 -1.22 16.80 -12.63
N ILE A 32 -1.45 17.03 -13.93
CA ILE A 32 -1.90 15.99 -14.86
C ILE A 32 -0.83 14.91 -15.02
N GLY A 33 0.45 15.31 -15.20
CA GLY A 33 1.58 14.39 -15.27
C GLY A 33 1.75 13.57 -13.99
N SER A 34 1.68 14.25 -12.83
CA SER A 34 1.75 13.60 -11.53
C SER A 34 0.58 12.63 -11.28
N ALA A 35 -0.64 12.99 -11.72
CA ALA A 35 -1.80 12.12 -11.64
C ALA A 35 -1.64 10.86 -12.51
N ALA A 36 -1.13 11.00 -13.74
CA ALA A 36 -0.81 9.86 -14.59
C ALA A 36 0.18 8.89 -13.92
N ARG A 37 1.19 9.44 -13.22
CA ARG A 37 2.13 8.65 -12.43
C ARG A 37 1.45 7.96 -11.27
N ALA A 38 0.64 8.67 -10.50
CA ALA A 38 -0.11 8.14 -9.37
C ALA A 38 -1.00 6.95 -9.78
N MET A 39 -1.72 7.11 -10.88
CA MET A 39 -2.59 6.07 -11.43
C MET A 39 -1.79 4.83 -11.88
N LYS A 40 -0.74 5.03 -12.67
CA LYS A 40 0.05 3.91 -13.20
C LYS A 40 0.72 3.09 -12.12
N THR A 41 1.23 3.71 -11.05
CA THR A 41 1.85 3.00 -9.93
C THR A 41 0.86 2.11 -9.18
N MET A 42 -0.43 2.43 -9.27
CA MET A 42 -1.53 1.65 -8.67
C MET A 42 -2.27 0.75 -9.70
N GLY A 43 -1.76 0.64 -10.92
CA GLY A 43 -2.29 -0.26 -11.95
C GLY A 43 -3.41 0.30 -12.81
N PHE A 44 -3.72 1.60 -12.71
CA PHE A 44 -4.76 2.27 -13.51
C PHE A 44 -4.17 3.00 -14.72
N ARG A 45 -4.95 3.08 -15.82
CA ARG A 45 -4.48 3.66 -17.08
C ARG A 45 -5.48 4.58 -17.79
N ASP A 46 -6.78 4.51 -17.50
CA ASP A 46 -7.79 5.36 -18.14
C ASP A 46 -7.86 6.73 -17.45
N LEU A 47 -7.05 7.67 -17.97
CA LEU A 47 -7.04 9.07 -17.57
C LEU A 47 -7.86 9.89 -18.58
N ARG A 48 -8.89 10.60 -18.09
CA ARG A 48 -9.71 11.52 -18.86
C ARG A 48 -9.53 12.94 -18.32
N VAL A 49 -9.39 13.90 -19.24
CA VAL A 49 -9.16 15.31 -18.87
C VAL A 49 -10.22 16.18 -19.54
N VAL A 50 -10.97 16.92 -18.75
CA VAL A 50 -12.05 17.79 -19.22
C VAL A 50 -11.58 19.23 -19.19
N SER A 51 -11.64 19.93 -20.32
CA SER A 51 -11.35 21.37 -20.46
C SER A 51 -10.11 21.83 -19.69
N PRO A 52 -8.92 21.22 -19.93
CA PRO A 52 -7.71 21.65 -19.23
C PRO A 52 -7.34 23.08 -19.63
N TRP A 53 -6.79 23.86 -18.70
CA TRP A 53 -6.33 25.23 -18.99
C TRP A 53 -5.19 25.23 -20.01
N GLU A 54 -4.35 24.19 -20.02
CA GLU A 54 -3.33 23.95 -21.04
C GLU A 54 -3.77 22.81 -21.96
N GLU A 55 -4.25 23.13 -23.15
CA GLU A 55 -4.77 22.14 -24.11
C GLU A 55 -3.68 21.16 -24.56
N ASN A 56 -2.44 21.63 -24.66
CA ASN A 56 -1.30 20.83 -25.08
C ASN A 56 -0.59 20.12 -23.93
N TYR A 57 -1.28 19.90 -22.80
CA TYR A 57 -0.68 19.32 -21.60
C TYR A 57 0.09 18.02 -21.84
N ARG A 58 -0.30 17.18 -22.82
CA ARG A 58 0.39 15.90 -23.13
C ARG A 58 1.83 16.09 -23.58
N THR A 59 2.14 17.22 -24.20
CA THR A 59 3.47 17.57 -24.69
C THR A 59 4.14 18.65 -23.85
N HIS A 60 3.45 19.17 -22.83
CA HIS A 60 3.99 20.20 -21.96
C HIS A 60 5.18 19.65 -21.15
N PRO A 61 6.35 20.34 -21.13
CA PRO A 61 7.56 19.84 -20.49
C PRO A 61 7.36 19.46 -19.02
N GLU A 62 6.56 20.24 -18.27
CA GLU A 62 6.28 19.98 -16.87
C GLU A 62 5.44 18.70 -16.67
N ALA A 63 4.40 18.49 -17.48
CA ALA A 63 3.60 17.26 -17.42
C ALA A 63 4.44 16.03 -17.72
N ILE A 64 5.31 16.10 -18.74
CA ILE A 64 6.23 15.01 -19.08
C ILE A 64 7.21 14.76 -17.93
N ALA A 65 7.82 15.81 -17.37
CA ALA A 65 8.79 15.68 -16.27
C ALA A 65 8.17 15.01 -15.04
N TYR A 66 6.95 15.38 -14.65
CA TYR A 66 6.29 14.80 -13.48
C TYR A 66 5.65 13.44 -13.74
N SER A 67 5.35 13.09 -14.98
CA SER A 67 4.87 11.74 -15.32
C SER A 67 5.96 10.68 -15.24
N THR A 68 7.24 11.03 -15.40
CA THR A 68 8.40 10.12 -15.33
C THR A 68 8.22 8.85 -16.17
N SER A 69 8.15 7.66 -15.55
CA SER A 69 7.92 6.37 -16.23
C SER A 69 6.47 6.15 -16.69
N SER A 70 5.59 7.14 -16.52
CA SER A 70 4.15 7.05 -16.82
C SER A 70 3.71 7.96 -17.99
N VAL A 71 4.68 8.33 -18.85
CA VAL A 71 4.43 9.14 -20.06
C VAL A 71 3.42 8.47 -20.99
N ASP A 72 3.39 7.15 -21.04
CA ASP A 72 2.42 6.37 -21.82
C ASP A 72 0.96 6.64 -21.35
N VAL A 73 0.70 6.71 -20.04
CA VAL A 73 -0.64 7.06 -19.51
C VAL A 73 -0.99 8.51 -19.80
N LEU A 74 -0.01 9.43 -19.65
CA LEU A 74 -0.20 10.85 -19.98
C LEU A 74 -0.57 11.01 -21.47
N GLN A 75 0.18 10.38 -22.37
CA GLN A 75 -0.03 10.52 -23.82
C GLN A 75 -1.28 9.80 -24.33
N SER A 76 -1.66 8.69 -23.71
CA SER A 76 -2.91 7.98 -24.02
C SER A 76 -4.15 8.60 -23.37
N SER A 77 -3.99 9.60 -22.50
CA SER A 77 -5.13 10.30 -21.89
C SER A 77 -6.03 10.95 -22.93
N ARG A 78 -7.31 10.97 -22.66
CA ARG A 78 -8.31 11.55 -23.58
C ARG A 78 -8.80 12.91 -23.07
N SER A 79 -8.91 13.89 -23.99
CA SER A 79 -9.46 15.22 -23.68
C SER A 79 -10.91 15.31 -24.11
N TYR A 80 -11.72 15.99 -23.30
CA TYR A 80 -13.15 16.19 -23.52
C TYR A 80 -13.52 17.64 -23.31
N GLY A 81 -14.55 18.13 -24.02
CA GLY A 81 -15.07 19.47 -23.88
C GLY A 81 -15.97 19.64 -22.65
N SER A 82 -16.55 18.56 -22.16
CA SER A 82 -17.46 18.57 -21.00
C SER A 82 -17.33 17.32 -20.14
N LEU A 83 -17.76 17.44 -18.87
CA LEU A 83 -17.81 16.28 -17.97
C LEU A 83 -18.79 15.21 -18.46
N LEU A 84 -19.91 15.63 -19.04
CA LEU A 84 -20.91 14.71 -19.59
C LEU A 84 -20.31 13.82 -20.69
N GLU A 85 -19.53 14.39 -21.61
CA GLU A 85 -18.81 13.60 -22.62
C GLU A 85 -17.76 12.66 -21.99
N ALA A 86 -17.04 13.13 -20.97
CA ALA A 86 -16.05 12.32 -20.28
C ALA A 86 -16.66 11.16 -19.47
N LEU A 87 -17.96 11.25 -19.12
CA LEU A 87 -18.72 10.21 -18.44
C LEU A 87 -19.34 9.20 -19.41
N GLU A 88 -19.17 9.33 -20.71
CA GLU A 88 -19.68 8.35 -21.67
C GLU A 88 -19.11 6.96 -21.37
N GLY A 89 -20.01 5.95 -21.31
CA GLY A 89 -19.66 4.57 -20.96
C GLY A 89 -19.37 4.31 -19.48
N VAL A 90 -19.52 5.32 -18.60
CA VAL A 90 -19.45 5.20 -17.15
C VAL A 90 -20.84 4.89 -16.60
N HIS A 91 -20.95 3.93 -15.68
CA HIS A 91 -22.20 3.51 -15.06
C HIS A 91 -22.40 4.10 -13.67
N PHE A 92 -21.31 4.41 -12.99
CA PHE A 92 -21.35 5.06 -11.68
C PHE A 92 -20.12 5.99 -11.51
N ALA A 93 -20.36 7.21 -11.08
CA ALA A 93 -19.31 8.20 -10.84
C ALA A 93 -19.34 8.70 -9.40
N TRP A 94 -18.18 8.78 -8.77
CA TRP A 94 -17.96 9.44 -7.48
C TRP A 94 -17.26 10.78 -7.69
N ALA A 95 -17.89 11.86 -7.21
CA ALA A 95 -17.25 13.16 -7.11
C ALA A 95 -16.28 13.17 -5.94
N MET A 96 -15.07 13.68 -6.13
CA MET A 96 -14.11 13.90 -5.06
C MET A 96 -14.31 15.31 -4.48
N SER A 97 -14.68 15.41 -3.21
CA SER A 97 -14.93 16.69 -2.54
C SER A 97 -14.37 16.68 -1.12
N GLY A 98 -13.71 17.77 -0.72
CA GLY A 98 -13.26 17.99 0.65
C GLY A 98 -14.35 18.61 1.56
N TYR A 99 -15.51 18.99 1.00
CA TYR A 99 -16.55 19.74 1.72
C TYR A 99 -17.91 19.10 1.50
N ASP A 100 -18.71 19.10 2.57
CA ASP A 100 -20.13 18.77 2.50
C ASP A 100 -20.90 19.87 1.75
N ARG A 101 -21.88 19.48 0.95
CA ARG A 101 -22.70 20.41 0.17
C ARG A 101 -24.17 20.11 0.38
N GLU A 102 -24.95 21.15 0.61
CA GLU A 102 -26.36 21.08 1.01
C GLU A 102 -27.25 20.23 0.06
N PHE A 103 -26.90 20.15 -1.22
CA PHE A 103 -27.67 19.42 -2.24
C PHE A 103 -26.83 18.36 -3.00
N GLY A 104 -25.69 17.99 -2.46
CA GLY A 104 -24.84 16.94 -3.06
C GLY A 104 -25.18 15.53 -2.58
N PRO A 105 -24.65 14.49 -3.24
CA PRO A 105 -24.70 13.13 -2.71
C PRO A 105 -24.03 13.07 -1.33
N ALA A 106 -24.49 12.15 -0.47
CA ALA A 106 -23.87 11.92 0.84
C ALA A 106 -22.38 11.63 0.68
N ILE A 107 -21.56 12.30 1.49
CA ILE A 107 -20.11 12.13 1.46
C ILE A 107 -19.72 10.88 2.23
N GLU A 108 -18.91 10.04 1.61
CA GLU A 108 -18.33 8.85 2.21
C GLU A 108 -16.80 8.89 2.22
N PRO A 109 -16.13 8.29 3.20
CA PRO A 109 -14.68 8.18 3.20
C PRO A 109 -14.19 7.37 1.97
N VAL A 110 -13.09 7.80 1.34
CA VAL A 110 -12.52 7.15 0.14
C VAL A 110 -12.30 5.65 0.29
N ARG A 111 -11.96 5.16 1.48
CA ARG A 111 -11.80 3.73 1.75
C ARG A 111 -13.12 2.96 1.59
N ALA A 112 -14.20 3.45 2.17
CA ALA A 112 -15.52 2.84 2.04
C ALA A 112 -16.02 2.89 0.59
N VAL A 113 -15.74 4.00 -0.10
CA VAL A 113 -16.07 4.17 -1.52
C VAL A 113 -15.27 3.17 -2.37
N ALA A 114 -13.99 2.96 -2.10
CA ALA A 114 -13.16 1.99 -2.83
C ALA A 114 -13.72 0.56 -2.71
N GLU A 115 -14.13 0.14 -1.51
CA GLU A 115 -14.76 -1.17 -1.30
C GLU A 115 -16.07 -1.29 -2.09
N LYS A 116 -16.96 -0.31 -2.00
CA LYS A 116 -18.22 -0.26 -2.77
C LYS A 116 -17.99 -0.26 -4.28
N ALA A 117 -16.96 0.46 -4.75
CA ALA A 117 -16.61 0.55 -6.15
C ALA A 117 -16.15 -0.80 -6.71
N VAL A 118 -15.34 -1.54 -5.94
CA VAL A 118 -14.91 -2.91 -6.32
C VAL A 118 -16.12 -3.86 -6.37
N ASP A 119 -17.00 -3.80 -5.37
CA ASP A 119 -18.21 -4.63 -5.34
C ASP A 119 -19.12 -4.30 -6.53
N PHE A 120 -19.28 -3.00 -6.86
CA PHE A 120 -20.06 -2.58 -8.03
C PHE A 120 -19.51 -3.16 -9.34
N VAL A 121 -18.17 -3.08 -9.54
CA VAL A 121 -17.54 -3.62 -10.75
C VAL A 121 -17.72 -5.14 -10.82
N LYS A 122 -17.52 -5.85 -9.72
CA LYS A 122 -17.65 -7.31 -9.65
C LYS A 122 -19.09 -7.78 -9.90
N GLU A 123 -20.07 -7.12 -9.29
CA GLU A 123 -21.48 -7.55 -9.39
C GLU A 123 -22.17 -7.08 -10.66
N LYS A 124 -21.91 -5.84 -11.08
CA LYS A 124 -22.61 -5.20 -12.19
C LYS A 124 -21.83 -5.24 -13.50
N GLN A 125 -20.53 -5.59 -13.46
CA GLN A 125 -19.60 -5.53 -14.60
C GLN A 125 -19.63 -4.16 -15.31
N GLY A 126 -19.88 -3.11 -14.52
CA GLY A 126 -20.01 -1.74 -15.01
C GLY A 126 -18.72 -0.95 -14.87
N ASN A 127 -18.54 0.06 -15.71
CA ASN A 127 -17.43 0.99 -15.60
C ASN A 127 -17.74 2.07 -14.56
N ILE A 128 -16.72 2.47 -13.82
CA ILE A 128 -16.82 3.49 -12.78
C ILE A 128 -15.84 4.63 -13.01
N ALA A 129 -16.15 5.80 -12.46
CA ALA A 129 -15.28 6.97 -12.53
C ALA A 129 -15.09 7.63 -11.17
N PHE A 130 -13.86 8.14 -10.94
CA PHE A 130 -13.57 9.09 -9.89
C PHE A 130 -13.31 10.45 -10.52
N VAL A 131 -14.09 11.45 -10.12
CA VAL A 131 -14.13 12.79 -10.76
C VAL A 131 -13.51 13.79 -9.80
N PHE A 132 -12.43 14.42 -10.23
CA PHE A 132 -11.67 15.43 -9.47
C PHE A 132 -11.84 16.79 -10.11
N GLY A 133 -12.10 17.80 -9.30
CA GLY A 133 -12.27 19.17 -9.78
C GLY A 133 -10.96 19.96 -9.88
N CYS A 134 -11.10 21.20 -10.35
CA CYS A 134 -10.02 22.18 -10.42
C CYS A 134 -9.37 22.42 -9.05
N GLU A 135 -8.06 22.69 -9.03
CA GLU A 135 -7.26 22.87 -7.82
C GLU A 135 -7.76 24.02 -6.92
N ARG A 136 -8.37 25.05 -7.51
CA ARG A 136 -8.82 26.23 -6.78
C ARG A 136 -10.22 26.12 -6.21
N THR A 137 -11.14 25.59 -7.00
CA THR A 137 -12.59 25.65 -6.71
C THR A 137 -13.22 24.27 -6.48
N GLY A 138 -12.46 23.21 -6.78
CA GLY A 138 -13.03 21.87 -6.83
C GLY A 138 -14.06 21.72 -7.97
N LEU A 139 -15.00 20.80 -7.81
CA LEU A 139 -16.12 20.61 -8.73
C LEU A 139 -17.21 21.66 -8.50
N SER A 140 -17.87 22.14 -9.55
CA SER A 140 -19.09 22.94 -9.43
C SER A 140 -20.26 22.09 -8.91
N ASN A 141 -21.36 22.75 -8.47
CA ASN A 141 -22.58 22.03 -8.07
C ASN A 141 -23.20 21.25 -9.23
N GLU A 142 -23.13 21.80 -10.44
CA GLU A 142 -23.59 21.15 -11.66
C GLU A 142 -22.77 19.90 -11.99
N GLN A 143 -21.43 20.00 -11.87
CA GLN A 143 -20.52 18.86 -12.08
C GLN A 143 -20.74 17.77 -11.01
N MET A 144 -20.95 18.16 -9.75
CA MET A 144 -21.27 17.20 -8.69
C MET A 144 -22.62 16.51 -8.90
N ALA A 145 -23.63 17.21 -9.41
CA ALA A 145 -24.93 16.64 -9.70
C ALA A 145 -24.91 15.58 -10.81
N MET A 146 -23.87 15.54 -11.63
CA MET A 146 -23.66 14.48 -12.63
C MET A 146 -23.11 13.19 -12.03
N CYS A 147 -22.65 13.21 -10.77
CA CYS A 147 -22.10 12.07 -10.06
C CYS A 147 -23.15 11.46 -9.13
N GLN A 148 -23.17 10.13 -9.02
CA GLN A 148 -24.15 9.40 -8.20
C GLN A 148 -23.67 9.28 -6.73
N GLY A 149 -22.40 9.43 -6.47
CA GLY A 149 -21.80 9.37 -5.14
C GLY A 149 -20.81 10.52 -4.91
N CYS A 150 -20.44 10.71 -3.65
CA CYS A 150 -19.40 11.66 -3.27
C CYS A 150 -18.40 10.97 -2.32
N ALA A 151 -17.10 11.20 -2.55
CA ALA A 151 -16.04 10.66 -1.74
C ALA A 151 -15.19 11.79 -1.17
N ALA A 152 -14.82 11.68 0.11
CA ALA A 152 -13.89 12.58 0.75
C ALA A 152 -12.67 11.84 1.29
N ILE A 153 -11.52 12.47 1.19
CA ILE A 153 -10.31 12.05 1.88
C ILE A 153 -10.35 12.68 3.27
N PRO A 154 -10.41 11.87 4.36
CA PRO A 154 -10.34 12.40 5.71
C PRO A 154 -9.01 13.15 5.90
N ALA A 155 -9.08 14.45 6.03
CA ALA A 155 -7.93 15.34 6.24
C ALA A 155 -8.10 16.13 7.54
N ASP A 156 -7.06 16.88 7.92
CA ASP A 156 -7.12 17.77 9.06
C ASP A 156 -8.22 18.83 8.84
N PRO A 157 -9.12 19.08 9.80
CA PRO A 157 -10.19 20.07 9.66
C PRO A 157 -9.69 21.48 9.34
N ASP A 158 -8.48 21.83 9.79
CA ASP A 158 -7.88 23.14 9.53
C ASP A 158 -7.18 23.22 8.16
N CYS A 159 -6.98 22.07 7.47
CA CYS A 159 -6.33 22.00 6.17
C CYS A 159 -6.90 20.82 5.33
N THR A 160 -8.10 20.99 4.82
CA THR A 160 -8.84 19.95 4.09
C THR A 160 -8.46 19.82 2.62
N SER A 161 -7.80 20.84 2.04
CA SER A 161 -7.47 20.88 0.61
C SER A 161 -6.17 20.18 0.31
N LEU A 162 -6.24 19.10 -0.48
CA LEU A 162 -5.07 18.41 -1.01
C LEU A 162 -4.73 18.90 -2.43
N ASN A 163 -3.46 18.81 -2.79
CA ASN A 163 -3.08 18.94 -4.20
C ASN A 163 -3.81 17.88 -5.04
N LEU A 164 -4.22 18.26 -6.27
CA LEU A 164 -4.99 17.41 -7.17
C LEU A 164 -4.34 16.03 -7.37
N SER A 165 -3.06 15.97 -7.68
CA SER A 165 -2.37 14.69 -7.91
C SER A 165 -2.21 13.85 -6.64
N GLN A 166 -2.12 14.49 -5.47
CA GLN A 166 -2.12 13.77 -4.18
C GLN A 166 -3.49 13.16 -3.88
N ALA A 167 -4.58 13.86 -4.17
CA ALA A 167 -5.93 13.31 -4.05
C ALA A 167 -6.13 12.11 -4.98
N VAL A 168 -5.65 12.20 -6.24
CA VAL A 168 -5.63 11.08 -7.18
C VAL A 168 -4.84 9.89 -6.65
N GLN A 169 -3.64 10.15 -6.06
CA GLN A 169 -2.80 9.08 -5.50
C GLN A 169 -3.51 8.33 -4.36
N ILE A 170 -4.17 9.05 -3.46
CA ILE A 170 -4.86 8.44 -2.32
C ILE A 170 -6.03 7.58 -2.81
N MET A 171 -6.86 8.10 -3.71
CA MET A 171 -7.98 7.33 -4.26
C MET A 171 -7.51 6.12 -5.04
N ALA A 172 -6.46 6.26 -5.86
CA ALA A 172 -5.88 5.15 -6.61
C ALA A 172 -5.29 4.09 -5.67
N TYR A 173 -4.67 4.51 -4.55
CA TYR A 173 -4.15 3.59 -3.53
C TYR A 173 -5.29 2.82 -2.84
N GLU A 174 -6.33 3.49 -2.37
CA GLU A 174 -7.46 2.82 -1.71
C GLU A 174 -8.17 1.85 -2.67
N MET A 175 -8.33 2.24 -3.94
CA MET A 175 -8.87 1.34 -4.97
C MET A 175 -7.97 0.12 -5.21
N HIS A 176 -6.66 0.32 -5.30
CA HIS A 176 -5.70 -0.77 -5.43
C HIS A 176 -5.78 -1.73 -4.25
N MET A 177 -5.80 -1.21 -3.02
CA MET A 177 -5.94 -2.00 -1.79
C MET A 177 -7.26 -2.77 -1.73
N ALA A 178 -8.38 -2.16 -2.16
CA ALA A 178 -9.68 -2.81 -2.20
C ALA A 178 -9.77 -3.92 -3.28
N MET A 179 -9.00 -3.77 -4.37
CA MET A 179 -8.89 -4.79 -5.43
C MET A 179 -8.00 -5.96 -5.05
N MET A 180 -7.03 -5.75 -4.16
CA MET A 180 -6.16 -6.83 -3.68
C MET A 180 -6.99 -7.81 -2.87
N ASP A 181 -6.79 -9.10 -3.13
CA ASP A 181 -7.39 -10.13 -2.30
C ASP A 181 -6.87 -9.97 -0.86
N LYS A 182 -7.80 -9.92 0.11
CA LYS A 182 -7.47 -9.82 1.55
C LYS A 182 -6.63 -11.01 2.05
N THR A 183 -6.55 -12.07 1.26
CA THR A 183 -5.69 -13.24 1.52
C THR A 183 -4.25 -13.05 1.04
N ILE A 184 -3.96 -12.01 0.23
CA ILE A 184 -2.59 -11.65 -0.11
C ILE A 184 -1.99 -10.97 1.13
N THR A 185 -1.53 -11.80 2.06
CA THR A 185 -0.60 -11.41 3.11
C THR A 185 0.68 -10.87 2.45
N HIS A 186 1.53 -10.20 3.20
CA HIS A 186 2.79 -9.57 2.76
C HIS A 186 3.75 -10.43 1.91
N ASP A 187 3.38 -11.67 1.63
CA ASP A 187 4.22 -12.73 1.06
C ASP A 187 4.65 -12.49 -0.41
N GLY A 188 4.08 -11.49 -1.09
CA GLY A 188 4.38 -11.22 -2.51
C GLY A 188 5.13 -9.93 -2.81
N LEU A 189 5.49 -9.11 -1.80
CA LEU A 189 6.11 -7.81 -2.05
C LEU A 189 7.63 -7.85 -2.24
N TYR A 190 8.31 -8.84 -1.65
CA TYR A 190 9.77 -8.95 -1.73
C TYR A 190 10.21 -10.43 -1.76
N GLU A 191 10.85 -10.87 -2.83
CA GLU A 191 11.38 -12.23 -3.02
C GLU A 191 12.28 -12.74 -1.88
N TRP A 192 12.97 -11.84 -1.18
CA TRP A 192 13.84 -12.23 -0.06
C TRP A 192 13.05 -12.68 1.18
N GLN A 193 11.76 -12.29 1.33
CA GLN A 193 10.91 -12.75 2.43
C GLN A 193 10.43 -14.19 2.21
N GLU A 194 10.27 -14.63 0.97
CA GLU A 194 9.89 -16.01 0.65
C GLU A 194 10.92 -17.03 1.17
N ARG A 195 12.20 -16.63 1.20
CA ARG A 195 13.29 -17.49 1.67
C ARG A 195 13.13 -17.92 3.13
N PHE A 196 12.47 -17.14 3.96
CA PHE A 196 12.24 -17.38 5.39
C PHE A 196 10.77 -17.66 5.74
N ALA A 197 9.84 -17.50 4.80
CA ALA A 197 8.40 -17.65 5.02
C ALA A 197 7.98 -19.05 5.51
N GLY A 198 8.78 -20.07 5.24
CA GLY A 198 8.53 -21.45 5.66
C GLY A 198 9.13 -21.85 7.02
N GLU A 199 9.86 -20.96 7.69
CA GLU A 199 10.49 -21.27 8.97
C GLU A 199 9.47 -21.37 10.10
N LYS A 200 9.50 -22.47 10.83
CA LYS A 200 8.62 -22.68 11.98
C LYS A 200 9.10 -21.88 13.19
N LEU A 201 8.18 -21.23 13.88
CA LEU A 201 8.46 -20.61 15.15
C LEU A 201 9.00 -21.64 16.15
N ALA A 202 9.98 -21.23 16.94
CA ALA A 202 10.53 -22.07 18.00
C ALA A 202 9.48 -22.29 19.09
N GLY A 203 9.30 -23.55 19.48
CA GLY A 203 8.41 -23.89 20.59
C GLY A 203 8.93 -23.39 21.94
N PRO A 204 8.04 -23.32 22.98
CA PRO A 204 8.44 -22.84 24.31
C PRO A 204 9.65 -23.57 24.90
N GLN A 205 9.74 -24.88 24.69
CA GLN A 205 10.88 -25.69 25.18
C GLN A 205 12.20 -25.31 24.52
N ALA A 206 12.19 -25.00 23.21
CA ALA A 206 13.38 -24.57 22.50
C ALA A 206 13.85 -23.18 22.98
N ILE A 207 12.90 -22.27 23.21
CA ILE A 207 13.18 -20.93 23.77
C ILE A 207 13.75 -21.04 25.19
N GLU A 208 13.15 -21.84 26.06
CA GLU A 208 13.67 -22.06 27.43
C GLU A 208 15.06 -22.69 27.41
N GLY A 209 15.28 -23.67 26.53
CA GLY A 209 16.60 -24.28 26.36
C GLY A 209 17.67 -23.32 25.84
N PHE A 210 17.28 -22.35 24.98
CA PHE A 210 18.16 -21.27 24.56
C PHE A 210 18.46 -20.30 25.71
N LEU A 211 17.43 -19.85 26.44
CA LEU A 211 17.62 -18.89 27.54
C LEU A 211 18.50 -19.45 28.67
N ALA A 212 18.35 -20.72 29.02
CA ALA A 212 19.22 -21.40 29.98
C ALA A 212 20.66 -21.44 29.46
N HIS A 213 20.87 -21.80 28.20
CA HIS A 213 22.20 -21.85 27.60
C HIS A 213 22.84 -20.46 27.48
N PHE A 214 22.01 -19.42 27.20
CA PHE A 214 22.47 -18.04 27.18
C PHE A 214 22.90 -17.57 28.57
N GLU A 215 22.17 -17.89 29.62
CA GLU A 215 22.53 -17.60 31.01
C GLU A 215 23.88 -18.23 31.36
N GLU A 216 24.09 -19.50 31.05
CA GLU A 216 25.35 -20.20 31.23
C GLU A 216 26.50 -19.51 30.51
N ALA A 217 26.29 -19.10 29.26
CA ALA A 217 27.29 -18.37 28.47
C ALA A 217 27.62 -17.02 29.10
N MET A 218 26.64 -16.29 29.62
CA MET A 218 26.84 -14.98 30.24
C MET A 218 27.56 -15.10 31.60
N ILE A 219 27.31 -16.16 32.35
CA ILE A 219 28.09 -16.48 33.57
C ILE A 219 29.53 -16.83 33.21
N HIS A 220 29.71 -17.68 32.18
CA HIS A 220 31.04 -18.12 31.75
C HIS A 220 31.95 -16.95 31.32
N CYS A 221 31.40 -16.00 30.57
CA CYS A 221 32.17 -14.84 30.12
C CYS A 221 32.24 -13.68 31.17
N GLY A 222 31.65 -13.86 32.34
CA GLY A 222 31.72 -12.88 33.44
C GLY A 222 30.78 -11.67 33.30
N VAL A 223 29.83 -11.73 32.35
CA VAL A 223 28.82 -10.67 32.19
C VAL A 223 27.72 -10.76 33.26
N LEU A 224 27.37 -11.98 33.67
CA LEU A 224 26.38 -12.24 34.70
C LEU A 224 27.04 -12.86 35.94
N ASP A 225 26.91 -12.16 37.06
CA ASP A 225 27.26 -12.75 38.35
C ASP A 225 26.08 -13.54 38.91
N PRO A 226 26.20 -14.87 39.10
CA PRO A 226 25.10 -15.69 39.63
C PRO A 226 24.74 -15.35 41.09
N LYS A 227 25.64 -14.66 41.84
CA LYS A 227 25.36 -14.22 43.21
C LYS A 227 24.54 -12.93 43.25
N GLU A 228 24.64 -12.11 42.22
CA GLU A 228 23.92 -10.85 42.05
C GLU A 228 23.27 -10.75 40.67
N PRO A 229 22.30 -11.60 40.29
CA PRO A 229 21.79 -11.68 38.91
C PRO A 229 20.93 -10.45 38.52
N LYS A 230 20.45 -9.68 39.51
CA LYS A 230 19.60 -8.49 39.32
C LYS A 230 18.45 -8.79 38.36
N LEU A 231 18.21 -7.90 37.38
CA LEU A 231 17.14 -8.05 36.37
C LEU A 231 17.68 -8.50 35.00
N PHE A 232 18.88 -9.10 34.94
CA PHE A 232 19.49 -9.44 33.67
C PHE A 232 18.66 -10.45 32.87
N MET A 233 18.43 -11.64 33.39
CA MET A 233 17.65 -12.67 32.69
C MET A 233 16.18 -12.29 32.45
N PRO A 234 15.46 -11.64 33.37
CA PRO A 234 14.15 -11.07 33.08
C PRO A 234 14.12 -10.10 31.90
N ARG A 235 15.14 -9.26 31.74
CA ARG A 235 15.25 -8.34 30.60
C ARG A 235 15.57 -9.07 29.31
N VAL A 236 16.47 -10.03 29.34
CA VAL A 236 16.82 -10.89 28.19
C VAL A 236 15.57 -11.65 27.72
N ARG A 237 14.83 -12.28 28.65
CA ARG A 237 13.58 -12.96 28.35
C ARG A 237 12.57 -12.02 27.68
N ARG A 238 12.38 -10.82 28.24
CA ARG A 238 11.50 -9.79 27.64
C ARG A 238 11.97 -9.36 26.25
N LEU A 239 13.28 -9.30 26.02
CA LEU A 239 13.83 -8.96 24.70
C LEU A 239 13.45 -10.03 23.67
N PHE A 240 13.75 -11.30 23.94
CA PHE A 240 13.50 -12.39 23.00
C PHE A 240 12.03 -12.76 22.88
N SER A 241 11.19 -12.49 23.88
CA SER A 241 9.73 -12.71 23.73
C SER A 241 9.06 -11.85 22.66
N ARG A 242 9.69 -10.76 22.23
CA ARG A 242 9.17 -9.85 21.20
C ARG A 242 9.64 -10.19 19.79
N THR A 243 10.63 -11.10 19.64
CA THR A 243 11.28 -11.37 18.36
C THR A 243 10.63 -12.51 17.58
N GLN A 244 9.74 -13.31 18.21
CA GLN A 244 9.09 -14.46 17.56
C GLN A 244 10.13 -15.38 16.88
N LEU A 245 11.18 -15.79 17.63
CA LEU A 245 12.28 -16.58 17.11
C LEU A 245 11.81 -17.84 16.38
N THR A 246 12.39 -18.08 15.20
CA THR A 246 12.26 -19.34 14.47
C THR A 246 13.20 -20.42 15.04
N GLN A 247 12.96 -21.68 14.71
CA GLN A 247 13.83 -22.76 15.17
C GLN A 247 15.29 -22.62 14.68
N PRO A 248 15.56 -22.27 13.39
CA PRO A 248 16.93 -21.97 12.94
C PRO A 248 17.61 -20.84 13.68
N GLU A 249 16.87 -19.78 14.05
CA GLU A 249 17.43 -18.65 14.83
C GLU A 249 17.82 -19.08 16.24
N VAL A 250 16.99 -19.90 16.90
CA VAL A 250 17.32 -20.50 18.20
C VAL A 250 18.58 -21.35 18.10
N ASP A 251 18.69 -22.18 17.07
CA ASP A 251 19.85 -23.04 16.86
C ASP A 251 21.12 -22.24 16.60
N LEU A 252 21.02 -21.15 15.82
CA LEU A 252 22.11 -20.20 15.60
C LEU A 252 22.57 -19.56 16.92
N LEU A 253 21.64 -19.04 17.71
CA LEU A 253 21.93 -18.39 19.00
C LEU A 253 22.55 -19.38 19.99
N ARG A 254 22.07 -20.62 20.05
CA ARG A 254 22.67 -21.69 20.85
C ARG A 254 24.08 -22.05 20.37
N GLY A 255 24.33 -21.99 19.06
CA GLY A 255 25.65 -22.16 18.47
C GLY A 255 26.62 -21.07 18.96
N VAL A 256 26.16 -19.80 19.04
CA VAL A 256 26.96 -18.70 19.60
C VAL A 256 27.27 -18.94 21.08
N CYS A 257 26.25 -19.30 21.88
CA CYS A 257 26.48 -19.62 23.32
C CYS A 257 27.51 -20.75 23.48
N SER A 258 27.42 -21.81 22.66
CA SER A 258 28.43 -22.89 22.67
C SER A 258 29.82 -22.41 22.37
N GLN A 259 30.00 -21.45 21.46
CA GLN A 259 31.33 -20.89 21.17
C GLN A 259 31.86 -19.97 22.28
N ILE A 260 30.98 -19.29 23.02
CA ILE A 260 31.38 -18.52 24.21
C ILE A 260 31.87 -19.44 25.32
N ILE A 261 31.14 -20.52 25.61
CA ILE A 261 31.46 -21.45 26.69
C ILE A 261 32.70 -22.29 26.35
N SER A 262 32.81 -22.74 25.09
CA SER A 262 33.90 -23.61 24.68
C SER A 262 34.29 -23.35 23.22
N PRO A 263 35.21 -22.39 22.96
CA PRO A 263 35.62 -22.02 21.62
C PRO A 263 36.23 -23.18 20.83
N LYS A 264 35.90 -23.34 19.55
CA LYS A 264 36.45 -24.41 18.68
C LYS A 264 37.94 -24.44 18.62
N ASN A 265 38.61 -23.27 18.66
CA ASN A 265 40.07 -23.15 18.62
C ASN A 265 40.75 -23.76 19.84
N GLU A 266 40.08 -23.78 20.98
CA GLU A 266 40.58 -24.40 22.23
C GLU A 266 40.32 -25.91 22.27
N ARG A 267 39.18 -26.36 21.68
CA ARG A 267 38.80 -27.79 21.63
C ARG A 267 39.69 -28.61 20.69
N SER A 268 40.20 -28.02 19.62
CA SER A 268 40.84 -28.77 18.54
C SER A 268 42.36 -28.86 18.66
N GLY A 269 42.99 -28.21 19.63
CA GLY A 269 44.47 -28.20 19.79
C GLY A 269 45.22 -27.75 18.52
N LYS A 270 44.54 -27.20 17.52
CA LYS A 270 45.13 -26.78 16.24
C LYS A 270 45.64 -25.35 16.34
N LYS A 271 46.94 -25.22 16.05
CA LYS A 271 47.61 -23.94 15.90
C LYS A 271 46.83 -22.99 15.02
N CYS A 272 46.66 -21.76 15.52
CA CYS A 272 46.20 -20.61 14.75
C CYS A 272 46.97 -20.52 13.42
N PRO A 273 46.34 -20.32 12.25
CA PRO A 273 47.07 -20.04 11.03
C PRO A 273 47.86 -18.75 11.23
N LYS A 274 49.20 -18.84 11.07
CA LYS A 274 50.08 -17.68 11.07
C LYS A 274 49.57 -16.68 10.02
N LYS A 275 49.52 -15.41 10.42
CA LYS A 275 49.18 -14.26 9.57
C LYS A 275 49.96 -14.24 8.28
#